data_26216823fcac314855ed77ee4c83c949
#
_entry.id   26216823fcac314855ed77ee4c83c949
#
_cell.length_a   1.000
_cell.length_b   1.000
_cell.length_c   1.000
_cell.angle_alpha   90.00
_cell.angle_beta   90.00
_cell.angle_gamma   90.00
#
_symmetry.space_group_name_H-M   'P 1'
#
loop_
_entity.id
_entity.type
_entity.pdbx_description
1 polymer ?
#
loop_
_entity_poly.entity_id
_entity_poly.type
_entity_poly.pdbx_seq_one_letter_code
_entity_poly.pdbx_strand_id
1 'polypeptide(L)'
;MKNYARFSGIVFGAVMLLLALAITAETVLRKLFSFSLGGLDELGGYAMAVCAPLAFTVALIERAHIRISIFQVRMGVRAQAVTNALAMASLGLLSAYLLYFTTITLLDTQSYQSVAQTPWATPLVYPQAFWLLAMSVFTVAALVLCWQACQLLWHGDWAMLNQRFGADTVAEELKAELGDLAKREASQS
;
A
#
# COMPACT_ATOMS: atom_id res chain seq x y z
N MET A 1 11.73 9.26 -7.49
CA MET A 1 10.46 8.68 -7.00
C MET A 1 9.87 7.70 -8.03
N LYS A 2 9.75 8.03 -9.32
CA LYS A 2 9.22 7.10 -10.35
C LYS A 2 9.96 5.75 -10.43
N ASN A 3 11.28 5.72 -10.20
CA ASN A 3 12.06 4.47 -10.24
C ASN A 3 11.76 3.55 -9.05
N TYR A 4 11.49 4.11 -7.87
CA TYR A 4 11.11 3.33 -6.69
C TYR A 4 9.74 2.66 -6.87
N ALA A 5 8.75 3.42 -7.31
CA ALA A 5 7.42 2.90 -7.56
C ALA A 5 7.41 1.83 -8.66
N ARG A 6 8.15 2.06 -9.74
CA ARG A 6 8.32 1.06 -10.82
C ARG A 6 9.01 -0.21 -10.31
N PHE A 7 10.07 -0.07 -9.52
CA PHE A 7 10.79 -1.20 -8.93
C PHE A 7 9.87 -1.99 -7.98
N SER A 8 9.19 -1.30 -7.06
CA SER A 8 8.25 -1.94 -6.11
C SER A 8 7.10 -2.64 -6.84
N GLY A 9 6.56 -2.02 -7.90
CA GLY A 9 5.52 -2.64 -8.72
C GLY A 9 5.98 -3.90 -9.45
N ILE A 10 7.20 -3.92 -9.99
CA ILE A 10 7.79 -5.10 -10.64
C ILE A 10 8.02 -6.21 -9.62
N VAL A 11 8.59 -5.89 -8.46
CA VAL A 11 8.83 -6.87 -7.38
C VAL A 11 7.52 -7.46 -6.89
N PHE A 12 6.52 -6.62 -6.61
CA PHE A 12 5.19 -7.06 -6.22
C PHE A 12 4.55 -7.97 -7.29
N GLY A 13 4.56 -7.53 -8.55
CA GLY A 13 4.01 -8.31 -9.65
C GLY A 13 4.70 -9.66 -9.83
N ALA A 14 6.03 -9.69 -9.72
CA ALA A 14 6.80 -10.94 -9.80
C ALA A 14 6.48 -11.90 -8.66
N VAL A 15 6.41 -11.41 -7.42
CA VAL A 15 6.05 -12.22 -6.24
C VAL A 15 4.63 -12.80 -6.40
N MET A 16 3.66 -11.99 -6.80
CA MET A 16 2.28 -12.44 -7.00
C MET A 16 2.14 -13.43 -8.16
N LEU A 17 2.89 -13.23 -9.25
CA LEU A 17 2.91 -14.15 -10.38
C LEU A 17 3.49 -15.50 -9.99
N LEU A 18 4.62 -15.51 -9.30
CA LEU A 18 5.25 -16.75 -8.82
C LEU A 18 4.33 -17.48 -7.84
N LEU A 19 3.67 -16.76 -6.94
CA LEU A 19 2.71 -17.33 -6.01
C LEU A 19 1.51 -17.96 -6.76
N ALA A 20 0.94 -17.25 -7.74
CA ALA A 20 -0.16 -17.76 -8.55
C ALA A 20 0.22 -19.03 -9.32
N LEU A 21 1.43 -19.07 -9.89
CA LEU A 21 1.96 -20.26 -10.57
C LEU A 21 2.15 -21.42 -9.60
N ALA A 22 2.68 -21.16 -8.41
CA ALA A 22 2.89 -22.18 -7.38
C ALA A 22 1.57 -22.79 -6.90
N ILE A 23 0.55 -21.94 -6.61
CA ILE A 23 -0.78 -22.40 -6.20
C ILE A 23 -1.47 -23.19 -7.32
N THR A 24 -1.32 -22.74 -8.57
CA THR A 24 -1.86 -23.45 -9.73
C THR A 24 -1.20 -24.82 -9.90
N ALA A 25 0.13 -24.87 -9.80
CA ALA A 25 0.87 -26.12 -9.88
C ALA A 25 0.45 -27.10 -8.76
N GLU A 26 0.31 -26.63 -7.51
CA GLU A 26 -0.19 -27.48 -6.42
C GLU A 26 -1.59 -28.00 -6.68
N THR A 27 -2.49 -27.14 -7.17
CA THR A 27 -3.87 -27.56 -7.47
C THR A 27 -3.90 -28.68 -8.50
N VAL A 28 -3.06 -28.56 -9.55
CA VAL A 28 -2.92 -29.59 -10.60
C VAL A 28 -2.32 -30.87 -10.02
N LEU A 29 -1.23 -30.79 -9.25
CA LEU A 29 -0.58 -31.93 -8.63
C LEU A 29 -1.53 -32.67 -7.69
N ARG A 30 -2.29 -31.95 -6.88
CA ARG A 30 -3.28 -32.52 -5.96
C ARG A 30 -4.38 -33.27 -6.72
N LYS A 31 -4.86 -32.69 -7.83
CA LYS A 31 -5.95 -33.27 -8.60
C LYS A 31 -5.53 -34.47 -9.46
N LEU A 32 -4.35 -34.41 -10.07
CA LEU A 32 -3.90 -35.46 -10.99
C LEU A 32 -3.11 -36.56 -10.30
N PHE A 33 -2.33 -36.23 -9.27
CA PHE A 33 -1.39 -37.12 -8.62
C PHE A 33 -1.73 -37.43 -7.16
N SER A 34 -2.83 -36.84 -6.62
CA SER A 34 -3.19 -36.93 -5.19
C SER A 34 -2.04 -36.51 -4.27
N PHE A 35 -1.12 -35.69 -4.76
CA PHE A 35 0.05 -35.20 -4.05
C PHE A 35 -0.13 -33.70 -3.73
N SER A 36 0.02 -33.35 -2.44
CA SER A 36 -0.04 -31.94 -2.00
C SER A 36 1.30 -31.54 -1.39
N LEU A 37 1.79 -30.37 -1.74
CA LEU A 37 2.97 -29.75 -1.11
C LEU A 37 2.67 -29.28 0.32
N GLY A 38 1.40 -29.10 0.67
CA GLY A 38 0.86 -28.79 2.00
C GLY A 38 1.54 -27.61 2.68
N GLY A 39 1.08 -26.39 2.45
CA GLY A 39 1.68 -25.19 3.07
C GLY A 39 1.81 -24.00 2.13
N LEU A 40 1.50 -24.13 0.84
CA LEU A 40 1.50 -23.01 -0.11
C LEU A 40 0.49 -21.91 0.28
N ASP A 41 -0.56 -22.25 1.01
CA ASP A 41 -1.52 -21.29 1.56
C ASP A 41 -0.84 -20.32 2.54
N GLU A 42 0.18 -20.78 3.30
CA GLU A 42 0.98 -19.92 4.15
C GLU A 42 1.75 -18.87 3.35
N LEU A 43 2.41 -19.30 2.25
CA LEU A 43 3.17 -18.38 1.42
C LEU A 43 2.30 -17.26 0.84
N GLY A 44 1.04 -17.58 0.50
CA GLY A 44 0.05 -16.59 0.08
C GLY A 44 -0.20 -15.53 1.14
N GLY A 45 -0.45 -15.96 2.37
CA GLY A 45 -0.64 -15.07 3.51
C GLY A 45 0.60 -14.20 3.79
N TYR A 46 1.80 -14.81 3.77
CA TYR A 46 3.05 -14.10 4.03
C TYR A 46 3.38 -13.07 2.93
N ALA A 47 3.19 -13.45 1.67
CA ALA A 47 3.38 -12.53 0.55
C ALA A 47 2.44 -11.32 0.65
N MET A 48 1.15 -11.56 0.92
CA MET A 48 0.17 -10.47 1.10
C MET A 48 0.50 -9.58 2.30
N ALA A 49 0.89 -10.17 3.43
CA ALA A 49 1.25 -9.41 4.64
C ALA A 49 2.39 -8.42 4.42
N VAL A 50 3.38 -8.76 3.59
CA VAL A 50 4.50 -7.89 3.28
C VAL A 50 4.19 -6.94 2.12
N CYS A 51 3.60 -7.47 1.05
CA CYS A 51 3.38 -6.71 -0.17
C CYS A 51 2.30 -5.63 -0.03
N ALA A 52 1.23 -5.88 0.75
CA ALA A 52 0.14 -4.91 0.90
C ALA A 52 0.59 -3.59 1.56
N PRO A 53 1.30 -3.57 2.70
CA PRO A 53 1.79 -2.32 3.28
C PRO A 53 2.78 -1.58 2.38
N LEU A 54 3.63 -2.30 1.65
CA LEU A 54 4.55 -1.69 0.69
C LEU A 54 3.81 -1.07 -0.49
N ALA A 55 2.78 -1.74 -1.01
CA ALA A 55 1.91 -1.20 -2.05
C ALA A 55 1.14 0.05 -1.57
N PHE A 56 0.64 0.04 -0.33
CA PHE A 56 0.03 1.23 0.28
C PHE A 56 1.02 2.39 0.40
N THR A 57 2.28 2.12 0.70
CA THR A 57 3.34 3.14 0.73
C THR A 57 3.52 3.78 -0.64
N VAL A 58 3.59 2.98 -1.70
CA VAL A 58 3.70 3.47 -3.08
C VAL A 58 2.48 4.29 -3.46
N ALA A 59 1.27 3.76 -3.23
CA ALA A 59 0.02 4.45 -3.51
C ALA A 59 -0.09 5.79 -2.77
N LEU A 60 0.42 5.84 -1.54
CA LEU A 60 0.44 7.07 -0.74
C LEU A 60 1.38 8.12 -1.34
N ILE A 61 2.59 7.72 -1.73
CA ILE A 61 3.60 8.61 -2.31
C ILE A 61 3.18 9.11 -3.70
N GLU A 62 2.56 8.24 -4.50
CA GLU A 62 2.09 8.56 -5.86
C GLU A 62 0.71 9.20 -5.91
N ARG A 63 0.07 9.40 -4.77
CA ARG A 63 -1.32 9.92 -4.65
C ARG A 63 -2.35 9.07 -5.38
N ALA A 64 -2.07 7.79 -5.59
CA ALA A 64 -2.95 6.85 -6.30
C ALA A 64 -4.16 6.40 -5.47
N HIS A 65 -4.44 7.04 -4.34
CA HIS A 65 -5.64 6.78 -3.55
C HIS A 65 -6.87 7.38 -4.25
N ILE A 66 -7.86 6.56 -4.50
CA ILE A 66 -9.15 6.99 -5.07
C ILE A 66 -9.79 7.98 -4.09
N ARG A 67 -10.05 9.20 -4.57
CA ARG A 67 -10.73 10.25 -3.80
C ARG A 67 -11.98 10.69 -4.55
N ILE A 68 -13.08 10.78 -3.82
CA ILE A 68 -14.34 11.29 -4.38
C ILE A 68 -14.29 12.82 -4.30
N SER A 69 -13.98 13.46 -5.42
CA SER A 69 -13.82 14.92 -5.51
C SER A 69 -15.14 15.70 -5.64
N ILE A 70 -16.28 15.02 -5.85
CA ILE A 70 -17.59 15.65 -6.16
C ILE A 70 -18.00 16.70 -5.12
N PHE A 71 -17.80 16.40 -3.84
CA PHE A 71 -18.09 17.37 -2.78
C PHE A 71 -17.00 18.42 -2.62
N GLN A 72 -15.76 18.03 -2.85
CA GLN A 72 -14.57 18.86 -2.66
C GLN A 72 -14.54 20.02 -3.67
N VAL A 73 -14.95 19.80 -4.92
CA VAL A 73 -15.02 20.84 -5.98
C VAL A 73 -15.99 21.97 -5.62
N ARG A 74 -17.03 21.70 -4.81
CA ARG A 74 -18.00 22.71 -4.36
C ARG A 74 -17.56 23.48 -3.11
N MET A 75 -16.45 23.06 -2.49
CA MET A 75 -15.93 23.71 -1.28
C MET A 75 -14.99 24.87 -1.64
N GLY A 76 -14.96 25.90 -0.82
CA GLY A 76 -13.96 26.95 -0.93
C GLY A 76 -12.55 26.44 -0.59
N VAL A 77 -11.53 27.12 -1.10
CA VAL A 77 -10.10 26.74 -0.99
C VAL A 77 -9.68 26.38 0.45
N ARG A 78 -10.16 27.12 1.45
CA ARG A 78 -9.86 26.85 2.86
C ARG A 78 -10.50 25.55 3.37
N ALA A 79 -11.76 25.32 3.02
CA ALA A 79 -12.46 24.10 3.42
C ALA A 79 -11.85 22.85 2.77
N GLN A 80 -11.44 22.95 1.50
CA GLN A 80 -10.69 21.90 0.82
C GLN A 80 -9.37 21.58 1.54
N ALA A 81 -8.60 22.61 1.92
CA ALA A 81 -7.34 22.44 2.62
C ALA A 81 -7.51 21.77 3.98
N VAL A 82 -8.51 22.18 4.76
CA VAL A 82 -8.82 21.56 6.06
C VAL A 82 -9.21 20.09 5.87
N THR A 83 -10.05 19.79 4.88
CA THR A 83 -10.48 18.41 4.60
C THR A 83 -9.31 17.52 4.17
N ASN A 84 -8.40 18.04 3.33
CA ASN A 84 -7.20 17.35 2.91
C ASN A 84 -6.24 17.09 4.08
N ALA A 85 -6.05 18.08 4.97
CA ALA A 85 -5.23 17.90 6.17
C ALA A 85 -5.85 16.88 7.13
N LEU A 86 -7.18 16.90 7.31
CA LEU A 86 -7.90 15.92 8.13
C LEU A 86 -7.78 14.51 7.57
N ALA A 87 -7.86 14.35 6.25
CA ALA A 87 -7.65 13.06 5.58
C ALA A 87 -6.23 12.53 5.83
N MET A 88 -5.20 13.39 5.73
CA MET A 88 -3.83 12.98 6.03
C MET A 88 -3.62 12.67 7.52
N ALA A 89 -4.24 13.42 8.42
CA ALA A 89 -4.19 13.15 9.85
C ALA A 89 -4.87 11.83 10.23
N SER A 90 -6.03 11.55 9.66
CA SER A 90 -6.75 10.28 9.90
C SER A 90 -5.95 9.08 9.37
N LEU A 91 -5.30 9.22 8.22
CA LEU A 91 -4.43 8.17 7.66
C LEU A 91 -3.17 7.95 8.52
N GLY A 92 -2.55 9.04 8.98
CA GLY A 92 -1.40 8.97 9.91
C GLY A 92 -1.78 8.28 11.23
N LEU A 93 -2.94 8.63 11.80
CA LEU A 93 -3.44 8.00 13.01
C LEU A 93 -3.75 6.51 12.80
N LEU A 94 -4.42 6.16 11.70
CA LEU A 94 -4.73 4.78 11.36
C LEU A 94 -3.45 3.95 11.17
N SER A 95 -2.46 4.49 10.47
CA SER A 95 -1.19 3.77 10.26
C SER A 95 -0.44 3.53 11.57
N ALA A 96 -0.42 4.50 12.48
CA ALA A 96 0.18 4.35 13.80
C ALA A 96 -0.57 3.32 14.66
N TYR A 97 -1.90 3.33 14.60
CA TYR A 97 -2.75 2.34 15.26
C TYR A 97 -2.45 0.92 14.74
N LEU A 98 -2.39 0.74 13.43
CA LEU A 98 -2.08 -0.55 12.82
C LEU A 98 -0.67 -1.03 13.21
N LEU A 99 0.33 -0.14 13.21
CA LEU A 99 1.69 -0.47 13.63
C LEU A 99 1.74 -0.92 15.09
N TYR A 100 1.01 -0.23 15.97
CA TYR A 100 0.91 -0.60 17.39
C TYR A 100 0.39 -2.03 17.56
N PHE A 101 -0.73 -2.38 16.91
CA PHE A 101 -1.29 -3.73 17.00
C PHE A 101 -0.43 -4.79 16.31
N THR A 102 0.22 -4.45 15.20
CA THR A 102 1.20 -5.33 14.56
C THR A 102 2.35 -5.68 15.52
N THR A 103 2.81 -4.68 16.28
CA THR A 103 3.87 -4.90 17.29
C THR A 103 3.40 -5.80 18.40
N ILE A 104 2.20 -5.56 18.97
CA ILE A 104 1.61 -6.44 19.99
C ILE A 104 1.47 -7.86 19.49
N THR A 105 0.92 -8.04 18.28
CA THR A 105 0.76 -9.37 17.67
C THR A 105 2.10 -10.11 17.56
N LEU A 106 3.18 -9.43 17.19
CA LEU A 106 4.51 -10.05 17.14
C LEU A 106 5.01 -10.47 18.52
N LEU A 107 4.82 -9.61 19.54
CA LEU A 107 5.21 -9.91 20.93
C LEU A 107 4.43 -11.11 21.51
N ASP A 108 3.12 -11.15 21.27
CA ASP A 108 2.27 -12.26 21.67
C ASP A 108 2.69 -13.57 20.96
N THR A 109 2.94 -13.51 19.66
CA THR A 109 3.43 -14.66 18.88
C THR A 109 4.75 -15.18 19.43
N GLN A 110 5.64 -14.29 19.82
CA GLN A 110 6.92 -14.68 20.43
C GLN A 110 6.73 -15.30 21.83
N SER A 111 5.83 -14.76 22.64
CA SER A 111 5.58 -15.28 23.98
C SER A 111 4.89 -16.65 23.96
N TYR A 112 3.95 -16.86 23.03
CA TYR A 112 3.22 -18.12 22.86
C TYR A 112 3.96 -19.13 21.98
N GLN A 113 5.10 -18.78 21.37
CA GLN A 113 5.83 -19.64 20.43
C GLN A 113 4.92 -20.16 19.30
N SER A 114 4.06 -19.27 18.78
CA SER A 114 3.03 -19.66 17.82
C SER A 114 3.65 -20.12 16.49
N VAL A 115 3.12 -21.24 16.00
CA VAL A 115 3.48 -21.82 14.70
C VAL A 115 2.26 -21.90 13.79
N ALA A 116 2.49 -21.93 12.48
CA ALA A 116 1.41 -22.08 11.52
C ALA A 116 0.76 -23.47 11.65
N GLN A 117 -0.56 -23.52 11.41
CA GLN A 117 -1.34 -24.78 11.52
C GLN A 117 -1.32 -25.56 10.20
N THR A 118 -0.19 -25.59 9.52
CA THR A 118 0.02 -26.34 8.28
C THR A 118 1.10 -27.38 8.49
N PRO A 119 1.30 -28.32 7.56
CA PRO A 119 2.34 -29.33 7.66
C PRO A 119 3.76 -28.77 7.81
N TRP A 120 4.01 -27.52 7.36
CA TRP A 120 5.32 -26.87 7.52
C TRP A 120 5.58 -26.35 8.93
N ALA A 121 4.51 -26.10 9.71
CA ALA A 121 4.57 -25.60 11.09
C ALA A 121 5.55 -24.42 11.24
N THR A 122 5.55 -23.49 10.27
CA THR A 122 6.46 -22.35 10.23
C THR A 122 6.28 -21.46 11.47
N PRO A 123 7.35 -21.12 12.20
CA PRO A 123 7.25 -20.14 13.30
C PRO A 123 6.76 -18.79 12.80
N LEU A 124 5.61 -18.33 13.29
CA LEU A 124 4.95 -17.12 12.80
C LEU A 124 5.72 -15.82 13.08
N VAL A 125 6.70 -15.89 13.98
CA VAL A 125 7.58 -14.74 14.28
C VAL A 125 8.30 -14.23 13.03
N TYR A 126 8.73 -15.11 12.13
CA TYR A 126 9.47 -14.69 10.92
C TYR A 126 8.61 -13.85 9.95
N PRO A 127 7.47 -14.36 9.45
CA PRO A 127 6.65 -13.57 8.54
C PRO A 127 6.07 -12.31 9.19
N GLN A 128 5.77 -12.36 10.49
CA GLN A 128 5.28 -11.20 11.22
C GLN A 128 6.36 -10.14 11.43
N ALA A 129 7.63 -10.51 11.59
CA ALA A 129 8.73 -9.56 11.64
C ALA A 129 8.88 -8.79 10.31
N PHE A 130 8.77 -9.49 9.17
CA PHE A 130 8.76 -8.84 7.84
C PHE A 130 7.52 -7.95 7.65
N TRP A 131 6.37 -8.40 8.13
CA TRP A 131 5.15 -7.59 8.13
C TRP A 131 5.31 -6.32 8.96
N LEU A 132 5.87 -6.42 10.18
CA LEU A 132 6.15 -5.27 11.04
C LEU A 132 7.10 -4.28 10.34
N LEU A 133 8.13 -4.77 9.67
CA LEU A 133 9.05 -3.92 8.90
C LEU A 133 8.31 -3.15 7.80
N ALA A 134 7.48 -3.85 7.00
CA ALA A 134 6.70 -3.25 5.93
C ALA A 134 5.69 -2.22 6.46
N MET A 135 5.01 -2.53 7.57
CA MET A 135 4.10 -1.59 8.27
C MET A 135 4.84 -0.38 8.82
N SER A 136 6.07 -0.56 9.32
CA SER A 136 6.90 0.55 9.81
C SER A 136 7.23 1.53 8.67
N VAL A 137 7.59 1.02 7.50
CA VAL A 137 7.87 1.84 6.31
C VAL A 137 6.63 2.65 5.91
N PHE A 138 5.46 1.99 5.86
CA PHE A 138 4.19 2.67 5.56
C PHE A 138 3.85 3.75 6.59
N THR A 139 3.98 3.43 7.87
CA THR A 139 3.66 4.37 8.97
C THR A 139 4.59 5.58 8.95
N VAL A 140 5.89 5.39 8.75
CA VAL A 140 6.84 6.49 8.62
C VAL A 140 6.47 7.40 7.45
N ALA A 141 6.17 6.84 6.29
CA ALA A 141 5.72 7.62 5.13
C ALA A 141 4.44 8.41 5.43
N ALA A 142 3.44 7.76 6.04
CA ALA A 142 2.16 8.40 6.38
C ALA A 142 2.33 9.53 7.41
N LEU A 143 3.15 9.33 8.44
CA LEU A 143 3.42 10.35 9.47
C LEU A 143 4.20 11.53 8.92
N VAL A 144 5.18 11.30 8.04
CA VAL A 144 5.93 12.39 7.38
C VAL A 144 5.00 13.25 6.53
N LEU A 145 4.11 12.63 5.74
CA LEU A 145 3.15 13.37 4.92
C LEU A 145 2.08 14.07 5.77
N CYS A 146 1.62 13.43 6.84
CA CYS A 146 0.73 14.04 7.83
C CYS A 146 1.37 15.30 8.45
N TRP A 147 2.61 15.19 8.89
CA TRP A 147 3.38 16.32 9.43
C TRP A 147 3.48 17.48 8.45
N GLN A 148 3.81 17.20 7.18
CA GLN A 148 3.89 18.21 6.13
C GLN A 148 2.53 18.88 5.88
N ALA A 149 1.43 18.11 5.89
CA ALA A 149 0.09 18.66 5.75
C ALA A 149 -0.28 19.57 6.94
N CYS A 150 0.05 19.16 8.17
CA CYS A 150 -0.16 19.98 9.37
C CYS A 150 0.66 21.27 9.36
N GLN A 151 1.92 21.23 8.90
CA GLN A 151 2.75 22.43 8.78
C GLN A 151 2.14 23.42 7.78
N LEU A 152 1.72 22.98 6.60
CA LEU A 152 1.08 23.84 5.60
C LEU A 152 -0.24 24.43 6.11
N LEU A 153 -1.01 23.65 6.86
CA LEU A 153 -2.23 24.12 7.51
C LEU A 153 -1.94 25.22 8.53
N TRP A 154 -0.90 25.04 9.36
CA TRP A 154 -0.49 25.99 10.38
C TRP A 154 0.02 27.32 9.79
N HIS A 155 0.77 27.25 8.70
CA HIS A 155 1.26 28.42 7.98
C HIS A 155 0.19 29.14 7.14
N GLY A 156 -1.00 28.55 7.02
CA GLY A 156 -2.11 29.13 6.23
C GLY A 156 -1.90 29.04 4.72
N ASP A 157 -1.05 28.14 4.27
CA ASP A 157 -0.69 27.98 2.85
C ASP A 157 -1.69 27.02 2.14
N TRP A 158 -2.95 27.48 2.10
CA TRP A 158 -4.10 26.67 1.61
C TRP A 158 -3.92 26.21 0.16
N ALA A 159 -3.32 27.07 -0.68
CA ALA A 159 -3.09 26.76 -2.08
C ALA A 159 -2.07 25.63 -2.25
N MET A 160 -0.93 25.71 -1.56
CA MET A 160 0.11 24.68 -1.58
C MET A 160 -0.39 23.35 -1.00
N LEU A 161 -1.18 23.41 0.09
CA LEU A 161 -1.77 22.23 0.71
C LEU A 161 -2.71 21.53 -0.27
N ASN A 162 -3.61 22.24 -0.94
CA ASN A 162 -4.52 21.67 -1.93
C ASN A 162 -3.78 21.13 -3.15
N GLN A 163 -2.75 21.83 -3.64
CA GLN A 163 -1.93 21.34 -4.75
C GLN A 163 -1.17 20.07 -4.38
N ARG A 164 -0.70 19.95 -3.14
CA ARG A 164 0.13 18.81 -2.72
C ARG A 164 -0.68 17.61 -2.24
N PHE A 165 -1.83 17.84 -1.61
CA PHE A 165 -2.65 16.82 -0.98
C PHE A 165 -4.11 16.78 -1.49
N GLY A 166 -4.48 17.63 -2.43
CA GLY A 166 -5.77 17.61 -3.10
C GLY A 166 -5.94 16.43 -4.04
N ALA A 167 -7.18 16.14 -4.41
CA ALA A 167 -7.47 15.25 -5.52
C ALA A 167 -7.11 15.96 -6.84
N ASP A 168 -6.58 15.22 -7.79
CA ASP A 168 -6.38 15.75 -9.13
C ASP A 168 -7.74 16.14 -9.72
N THR A 169 -7.76 17.24 -10.45
CA THR A 169 -8.98 17.68 -11.13
C THR A 169 -9.20 16.80 -12.36
N VAL A 170 -10.46 16.62 -12.75
CA VAL A 170 -10.83 15.84 -13.98
C VAL A 170 -10.06 16.36 -15.20
N ALA A 171 -9.76 17.66 -15.27
CA ALA A 171 -8.97 18.24 -16.34
C ALA A 171 -7.49 17.84 -16.29
N GLU A 172 -6.92 17.66 -15.09
CA GLU A 172 -5.54 17.18 -14.90
C GLU A 172 -5.43 15.69 -15.22
N GLU A 173 -6.39 14.88 -14.79
CA GLU A 173 -6.48 13.46 -15.14
C GLU A 173 -6.59 13.27 -16.65
N LEU A 174 -7.51 13.98 -17.29
CA LEU A 174 -7.68 13.93 -18.76
C LEU A 174 -6.40 14.34 -19.49
N LYS A 175 -5.71 15.39 -19.01
CA LYS A 175 -4.45 15.84 -19.62
C LYS A 175 -3.33 14.80 -19.44
N ALA A 176 -3.29 14.12 -18.31
CA ALA A 176 -2.33 13.05 -18.03
C ALA A 176 -2.58 11.85 -18.97
N GLU A 177 -3.84 11.43 -19.11
CA GLU A 177 -4.22 10.33 -20.02
C GLU A 177 -3.94 10.65 -21.50
N LEU A 178 -4.30 11.84 -21.96
CA LEU A 178 -3.98 12.27 -23.33
C LEU A 178 -2.47 12.34 -23.58
N GLY A 179 -1.69 12.76 -22.58
CA GLY A 179 -0.23 12.75 -22.65
C GLY A 179 0.37 11.34 -22.71
N ASP A 180 -0.23 10.37 -22.05
CA ASP A 180 0.19 8.96 -22.10
C ASP A 180 -0.19 8.29 -23.42
N LEU A 181 -1.37 8.61 -23.98
CA LEU A 181 -1.78 8.14 -25.31
C LEU A 181 -0.83 8.65 -26.39
N ALA A 182 -0.52 9.95 -26.40
CA ALA A 182 0.42 10.53 -27.35
C ALA A 182 1.83 9.88 -27.28
N LYS A 183 2.29 9.52 -26.08
CA LYS A 183 3.58 8.81 -25.92
C LYS A 183 3.52 7.36 -26.47
N ARG A 184 2.40 6.67 -26.28
CA ARG A 184 2.19 5.32 -26.83
C ARG A 184 2.14 5.33 -28.35
N GLU A 185 1.45 6.29 -28.94
CA GLU A 185 1.40 6.49 -30.39
C GLU A 185 2.79 6.77 -30.97
N ALA A 186 3.57 7.66 -30.32
CA ALA A 186 4.94 7.97 -30.74
C ALA A 186 5.91 6.79 -30.56
N SER A 187 5.60 5.79 -29.72
CA SER A 187 6.43 4.59 -29.55
C SER A 187 6.06 3.45 -30.51
N GLN A 188 4.95 3.56 -31.24
CA GLN A 188 4.45 2.58 -32.21
C GLN A 188 4.72 2.99 -33.66
N SER A 189 5.14 4.23 -33.90
CA SER A 189 5.59 4.75 -35.17
C SER A 189 7.13 4.65 -35.29
#